data_8b04a5aebf437125cd51ee5a362ba6d5
#
_entry.id   8b04a5aebf437125cd51ee5a362ba6d5
#
_cell.length_a   1.000
_cell.length_b   1.000
_cell.length_c   1.000
_cell.angle_alpha   90.00
_cell.angle_beta   90.00
_cell.angle_gamma   90.00
#
_symmetry.space_group_name_H-M   'P 1'
#
loop_
_entity.id
_entity.type
_entity.pdbx_description
1 polymer ?
#
loop_
_entity_poly.entity_id
_entity_poly.type
_entity_poly.pdbx_seq_one_letter_code
_entity_poly.pdbx_strand_id
1 'polypeptide(L)'
;MSEIYNIIDKQKLDIVSKPISEAHGLPNECYISKEYTLIERKKLFEDKWIVIGVGSSIPDEGDVKPIDLLGIPLLIVRTKNKEIKVFHNICSHRGVKLVKEAGKIRNVMRCSYHSWSYDLEGKLIATPHIGGMNIHQTPEFDKSKSNLKEIRSYIWLDLIMININNNEISFEDYISPLSQRWEKFWPLKDRELIHHANDYGYFKLDAKCNWKFAIENYCESYHLPWVHPGLNSYSKLEDHYHIQGLPNRFAGQGTVVYNPRFEGKEKFPCFPSWPKDKENIAEYVALFPNVMLGIHKDHYYAYWLEPINHEFTIEHMEIYY
;
A
#
# COMPACT_ATOMS: atom_id res chain seq x y z
N MET A 1 3.63 -24.14 -5.19
CA MET A 1 2.47 -24.80 -4.54
C MET A 1 2.88 -25.92 -3.58
N SER A 2 3.95 -26.68 -3.83
CA SER A 2 4.41 -27.73 -2.93
C SER A 2 4.80 -27.27 -1.52
N GLU A 3 5.43 -26.10 -1.39
CA GLU A 3 5.87 -25.54 -0.10
C GLU A 3 4.71 -25.25 0.87
N ILE A 4 3.55 -24.80 0.35
CA ILE A 4 2.37 -24.48 1.17
C ILE A 4 1.80 -25.74 1.79
N TYR A 5 1.76 -26.84 1.04
CA TYR A 5 1.20 -28.12 1.52
C TYR A 5 2.06 -28.83 2.57
N ASN A 6 3.30 -28.35 2.81
CA ASN A 6 4.10 -28.79 3.94
C ASN A 6 3.66 -28.13 5.27
N ILE A 7 2.91 -27.04 5.18
CA ILE A 7 2.46 -26.24 6.33
C ILE A 7 0.96 -26.44 6.57
N ILE A 8 0.18 -26.50 5.50
CA ILE A 8 -1.29 -26.53 5.55
C ILE A 8 -1.80 -27.73 4.77
N ASP A 9 -2.72 -28.47 5.38
CA ASP A 9 -3.43 -29.55 4.70
C ASP A 9 -4.19 -28.99 3.47
N LYS A 10 -3.95 -29.64 2.33
CA LYS A 10 -4.61 -29.27 1.07
C LYS A 10 -6.13 -29.29 1.17
N GLN A 11 -6.72 -30.27 1.89
CA GLN A 11 -8.17 -30.36 2.04
C GLN A 11 -8.75 -29.16 2.78
N LYS A 12 -8.04 -28.62 3.78
CA LYS A 12 -8.44 -27.40 4.50
C LYS A 12 -8.45 -26.18 3.57
N LEU A 13 -7.49 -26.08 2.63
CA LEU A 13 -7.47 -25.00 1.65
C LEU A 13 -8.54 -25.15 0.57
N ASP A 14 -8.80 -26.36 0.13
CA ASP A 14 -9.83 -26.64 -0.88
C ASP A 14 -11.24 -26.23 -0.39
N ILE A 15 -11.51 -26.35 0.92
CA ILE A 15 -12.78 -25.94 1.54
C ILE A 15 -12.98 -24.41 1.49
N VAL A 16 -11.90 -23.62 1.60
CA VAL A 16 -11.98 -22.15 1.54
C VAL A 16 -12.55 -21.66 0.19
N SER A 17 -12.27 -22.38 -0.88
CA SER A 17 -12.69 -22.02 -2.25
C SER A 17 -14.07 -22.55 -2.64
N LYS A 18 -14.79 -23.18 -1.73
CA LYS A 18 -16.16 -23.65 -1.98
C LYS A 18 -17.18 -22.51 -2.03
N PRO A 19 -18.40 -22.77 -2.54
CA PRO A 19 -19.52 -21.85 -2.40
C PRO A 19 -19.69 -21.40 -0.95
N ILE A 20 -20.15 -20.17 -0.74
CA ILE A 20 -20.25 -19.55 0.61
C ILE A 20 -21.03 -20.39 1.63
N SER A 21 -22.02 -21.17 1.18
CA SER A 21 -22.81 -22.08 2.03
C SER A 21 -22.01 -23.27 2.59
N GLU A 22 -20.84 -23.56 2.01
CA GLU A 22 -19.97 -24.69 2.36
C GLU A 22 -18.54 -24.25 2.71
N ALA A 23 -18.18 -23.01 2.38
CA ALA A 23 -16.84 -22.50 2.59
C ALA A 23 -16.55 -22.33 4.10
N HIS A 24 -15.29 -22.55 4.46
CA HIS A 24 -14.76 -22.22 5.77
C HIS A 24 -13.77 -21.05 5.65
N GLY A 25 -13.47 -20.40 6.78
CA GLY A 25 -12.38 -19.44 6.88
C GLY A 25 -11.02 -20.07 6.59
N LEU A 26 -10.00 -19.25 6.42
CA LEU A 26 -8.64 -19.74 6.23
C LEU A 26 -8.19 -20.60 7.42
N PRO A 27 -7.40 -21.65 7.19
CA PRO A 27 -6.78 -22.43 8.28
C PRO A 27 -5.96 -21.56 9.23
N ASN A 28 -5.93 -21.91 10.52
CA ASN A 28 -5.20 -21.16 11.54
C ASN A 28 -3.73 -20.94 11.17
N GLU A 29 -3.11 -21.91 10.53
CA GLU A 29 -1.72 -21.89 10.07
C GLU A 29 -1.44 -20.68 9.15
N CYS A 30 -2.45 -20.20 8.40
CA CYS A 30 -2.35 -19.00 7.57
C CYS A 30 -2.12 -17.71 8.37
N TYR A 31 -2.51 -17.70 9.65
CA TYR A 31 -2.41 -16.51 10.50
C TYR A 31 -1.24 -16.57 11.48
N ILE A 32 -0.88 -17.77 11.95
CA ILE A 32 0.07 -17.92 13.07
C ILE A 32 1.42 -18.54 12.67
N SER A 33 1.57 -19.06 11.43
CA SER A 33 2.84 -19.67 11.01
C SER A 33 3.82 -18.64 10.46
N LYS A 34 5.03 -18.65 11.04
CA LYS A 34 6.17 -17.83 10.53
C LYS A 34 6.59 -18.27 9.15
N GLU A 35 6.61 -19.58 8.91
CA GLU A 35 6.98 -20.16 7.62
C GLU A 35 5.97 -19.77 6.54
N TYR A 36 4.67 -19.77 6.86
CA TYR A 36 3.64 -19.32 5.94
C TYR A 36 3.81 -17.82 5.60
N THR A 37 4.12 -17.00 6.59
CA THR A 37 4.39 -15.56 6.37
C THR A 37 5.55 -15.32 5.40
N LEU A 38 6.59 -16.18 5.41
CA LEU A 38 7.68 -16.09 4.44
C LEU A 38 7.23 -16.45 3.02
N ILE A 39 6.28 -17.37 2.89
CA ILE A 39 5.66 -17.70 1.58
C ILE A 39 4.79 -16.52 1.11
N GLU A 40 3.96 -15.95 1.98
CA GLU A 40 3.15 -14.76 1.68
C GLU A 40 4.04 -13.59 1.23
N ARG A 41 5.14 -13.33 1.93
CA ARG A 41 6.09 -12.30 1.53
C ARG A 41 6.51 -12.48 0.07
N LYS A 42 6.97 -13.67 -0.30
CA LYS A 42 7.43 -13.97 -1.66
C LYS A 42 6.31 -13.90 -2.70
N LYS A 43 5.13 -14.47 -2.39
CA LYS A 43 4.04 -14.66 -3.36
C LYS A 43 3.08 -13.49 -3.46
N LEU A 44 2.97 -12.70 -2.40
CA LEU A 44 2.07 -11.55 -2.35
C LEU A 44 2.87 -10.24 -2.33
N PHE A 45 3.71 -10.02 -1.32
CA PHE A 45 4.36 -8.72 -1.14
C PHE A 45 5.51 -8.46 -2.13
N GLU A 46 6.15 -9.48 -2.68
CA GLU A 46 7.17 -9.30 -3.71
C GLU A 46 6.61 -9.40 -5.14
N ASP A 47 5.57 -10.23 -5.37
CA ASP A 47 5.04 -10.53 -6.71
C ASP A 47 3.83 -9.69 -7.11
N LYS A 48 3.08 -9.11 -6.16
CA LYS A 48 1.87 -8.31 -6.44
C LYS A 48 2.12 -6.82 -6.30
N TRP A 49 1.16 -6.02 -6.78
CA TRP A 49 1.14 -4.59 -6.47
C TRP A 49 0.75 -4.37 -5.02
N ILE A 50 1.59 -3.67 -4.27
CA ILE A 50 1.37 -3.37 -2.86
C ILE A 50 1.58 -1.90 -2.57
N VAL A 51 0.93 -1.39 -1.52
CA VAL A 51 1.14 -0.03 -1.01
C VAL A 51 2.25 -0.04 0.03
N ILE A 52 3.13 0.97 -0.02
CA ILE A 52 4.22 1.17 0.96
C ILE A 52 4.21 2.56 1.59
N GLY A 53 3.24 3.39 1.29
CA GLY A 53 3.13 4.75 1.79
C GLY A 53 2.34 5.64 0.85
N VAL A 54 2.38 6.94 1.12
CA VAL A 54 1.70 7.98 0.34
C VAL A 54 2.68 9.07 -0.11
N GLY A 55 2.38 9.68 -1.24
CA GLY A 55 3.20 10.74 -1.83
C GLY A 55 3.26 12.00 -0.95
N SER A 56 2.17 12.32 -0.26
CA SER A 56 2.08 13.44 0.69
C SER A 56 3.04 13.29 1.89
N SER A 57 3.49 12.08 2.23
CA SER A 57 4.48 11.86 3.31
C SER A 57 5.92 12.28 2.93
N ILE A 58 6.17 12.56 1.65
CA ILE A 58 7.45 13.05 1.10
C ILE A 58 7.18 14.15 0.07
N PRO A 59 6.64 15.33 0.46
CA PRO A 59 6.11 16.34 -0.46
C PRO A 59 7.17 17.06 -1.28
N ASP A 60 8.37 17.21 -0.74
CA ASP A 60 9.40 18.09 -1.29
C ASP A 60 10.54 17.33 -1.97
N GLU A 61 11.15 17.97 -2.97
CA GLU A 61 12.41 17.51 -3.57
C GLU A 61 13.44 17.16 -2.48
N GLY A 62 14.03 16.00 -2.60
CA GLY A 62 15.05 15.48 -1.69
C GLY A 62 14.50 14.80 -0.44
N ASP A 63 13.20 14.75 -0.23
CA ASP A 63 12.62 13.95 0.85
C ASP A 63 12.87 12.48 0.58
N VAL A 64 13.28 11.78 1.63
CA VAL A 64 13.56 10.34 1.60
C VAL A 64 12.90 9.65 2.79
N LYS A 65 12.34 8.46 2.54
CA LYS A 65 11.70 7.64 3.59
C LYS A 65 12.12 6.18 3.44
N PRO A 66 12.94 5.66 4.35
CA PRO A 66 13.23 4.23 4.39
C PRO A 66 12.05 3.45 4.94
N ILE A 67 11.78 2.30 4.34
CA ILE A 67 10.74 1.34 4.74
C ILE A 67 11.42 -0.02 4.91
N ASP A 68 10.95 -0.81 5.85
CA ASP A 68 11.30 -2.22 5.98
C ASP A 68 10.05 -3.07 5.76
N LEU A 69 9.96 -3.70 4.61
CA LEU A 69 8.82 -4.54 4.26
C LEU A 69 9.16 -6.01 4.53
N LEU A 70 8.78 -6.53 5.68
CA LEU A 70 9.03 -7.92 6.08
C LEU A 70 10.51 -8.33 5.88
N GLY A 71 11.44 -7.42 6.23
CA GLY A 71 12.88 -7.62 6.09
C GLY A 71 13.47 -7.22 4.72
N ILE A 72 12.67 -6.63 3.82
CA ILE A 72 13.16 -6.06 2.56
C ILE A 72 13.37 -4.55 2.77
N PRO A 73 14.62 -4.06 2.78
CA PRO A 73 14.89 -2.65 2.96
C PRO A 73 14.60 -1.87 1.68
N LEU A 74 13.63 -0.97 1.73
CA LEU A 74 13.19 -0.10 0.64
C LEU A 74 13.54 1.35 0.96
N LEU A 75 13.61 2.19 -0.07
CA LEU A 75 13.83 3.62 0.04
C LEU A 75 12.92 4.35 -0.94
N ILE A 76 12.04 5.17 -0.42
CA ILE A 76 11.23 6.10 -1.21
C ILE A 76 11.99 7.42 -1.30
N VAL A 77 12.06 8.00 -2.50
CA VAL A 77 12.78 9.25 -2.77
C VAL A 77 11.91 10.17 -3.61
N ARG A 78 11.77 11.44 -3.18
CA ARG A 78 11.25 12.50 -4.04
C ARG A 78 12.41 13.08 -4.83
N THR A 79 12.42 12.88 -6.13
CA THR A 79 13.49 13.31 -7.04
C THR A 79 13.47 14.82 -7.28
N LYS A 80 14.49 15.32 -8.00
CA LYS A 80 14.56 16.74 -8.41
C LYS A 80 13.41 17.18 -9.30
N ASN A 81 12.87 16.26 -10.09
CA ASN A 81 11.72 16.52 -10.95
C ASN A 81 10.38 16.35 -10.23
N LYS A 82 10.41 16.22 -8.89
CA LYS A 82 9.25 15.94 -8.04
C LYS A 82 8.58 14.58 -8.30
N GLU A 83 9.21 13.69 -9.05
CA GLU A 83 8.77 12.31 -9.21
C GLU A 83 9.06 11.50 -7.94
N ILE A 84 8.30 10.46 -7.71
CA ILE A 84 8.58 9.49 -6.65
C ILE A 84 9.24 8.27 -7.27
N LYS A 85 10.42 7.94 -6.76
CA LYS A 85 11.12 6.70 -7.09
C LYS A 85 11.31 5.82 -5.86
N VAL A 86 11.29 4.52 -6.09
CA VAL A 86 11.51 3.54 -5.03
C VAL A 86 12.71 2.68 -5.40
N PHE A 87 13.61 2.50 -4.46
CA PHE A 87 14.82 1.70 -4.63
C PHE A 87 14.93 0.63 -3.53
N HIS A 88 15.71 -0.44 -3.80
CA HIS A 88 16.27 -1.20 -2.70
C HIS A 88 17.23 -0.30 -1.93
N ASN A 89 16.99 -0.16 -0.63
CA ASN A 89 17.79 0.68 0.27
C ASN A 89 19.14 0.03 0.62
N ILE A 90 19.89 -0.35 -0.40
CA ILE A 90 21.12 -1.15 -0.27
C ILE A 90 22.18 -0.55 -1.16
N CYS A 91 23.35 -0.23 -0.58
CA CYS A 91 24.51 0.21 -1.35
C CYS A 91 25.02 -0.94 -2.24
N SER A 92 25.17 -0.67 -3.54
CA SER A 92 25.59 -1.67 -4.55
C SER A 92 26.99 -2.21 -4.34
N HIS A 93 27.80 -1.62 -3.43
CA HIS A 93 29.15 -2.08 -3.15
C HIS A 93 29.15 -3.33 -2.24
N ARG A 94 28.66 -3.21 -1.01
CA ARG A 94 28.70 -4.29 0.00
C ARG A 94 27.40 -4.42 0.80
N GLY A 95 26.27 -4.03 0.25
CA GLY A 95 24.96 -4.32 0.80
C GLY A 95 24.59 -3.54 2.08
N VAL A 96 25.32 -2.48 2.42
CA VAL A 96 24.99 -1.65 3.60
C VAL A 96 23.73 -0.84 3.31
N LYS A 97 22.81 -0.76 4.30
CA LYS A 97 21.62 0.08 4.25
C LYS A 97 22.04 1.55 4.08
N LEU A 98 21.57 2.18 3.00
CA LEU A 98 22.07 3.49 2.56
C LEU A 98 21.48 4.63 3.40
N VAL A 99 20.16 4.64 3.58
CA VAL A 99 19.42 5.64 4.36
C VAL A 99 18.77 4.92 5.54
N LYS A 100 19.00 5.44 6.76
CA LYS A 100 18.51 4.79 8.00
C LYS A 100 17.24 5.42 8.54
N GLU A 101 17.06 6.73 8.33
CA GLU A 101 15.97 7.53 8.87
C GLU A 101 15.34 8.40 7.77
N ALA A 102 14.06 8.71 7.93
CA ALA A 102 13.38 9.65 7.07
C ALA A 102 13.96 11.06 7.23
N GLY A 103 13.98 11.82 6.17
CA GLY A 103 14.49 13.18 6.21
C GLY A 103 14.74 13.76 4.84
N LYS A 104 15.45 14.89 4.78
CA LYS A 104 15.73 15.63 3.56
C LYS A 104 17.19 15.50 3.14
N ILE A 105 17.42 15.01 1.94
CA ILE A 105 18.74 14.90 1.30
C ILE A 105 18.79 15.86 0.14
N ARG A 106 19.67 16.87 0.20
CA ARG A 106 19.73 17.92 -0.83
C ARG A 106 20.10 17.39 -2.21
N ASN A 107 21.17 16.60 -2.32
CA ASN A 107 21.67 16.18 -3.64
C ASN A 107 22.23 14.75 -3.68
N VAL A 108 22.74 14.22 -2.57
CA VAL A 108 23.58 13.02 -2.58
C VAL A 108 23.30 12.13 -1.39
N MET A 109 22.91 10.89 -1.68
CA MET A 109 22.83 9.80 -0.72
C MET A 109 24.21 9.13 -0.60
N ARG A 110 24.87 9.25 0.55
CA ARG A 110 26.22 8.75 0.77
C ARG A 110 26.23 7.52 1.67
N CYS A 111 26.82 6.44 1.19
CA CYS A 111 27.04 5.24 1.99
C CYS A 111 28.01 5.50 3.12
N SER A 112 27.65 5.12 4.33
CA SER A 112 28.47 5.31 5.52
C SER A 112 29.72 4.44 5.58
N TYR A 113 29.80 3.39 4.74
CA TYR A 113 30.91 2.43 4.78
C TYR A 113 32.12 2.91 3.95
N HIS A 114 31.95 3.14 2.65
CA HIS A 114 33.06 3.55 1.75
C HIS A 114 32.76 4.81 0.96
N SER A 115 31.78 5.61 1.43
CA SER A 115 31.39 6.88 0.81
C SER A 115 30.95 6.79 -0.65
N TRP A 116 30.54 5.61 -1.14
CA TRP A 116 29.87 5.51 -2.43
C TRP A 116 28.63 6.40 -2.39
N SER A 117 28.50 7.23 -3.41
CA SER A 117 27.51 8.30 -3.40
C SER A 117 26.59 8.21 -4.60
N TYR A 118 25.31 8.34 -4.35
CA TYR A 118 24.24 8.24 -5.34
C TYR A 118 23.47 9.55 -5.40
N ASP A 119 23.04 9.97 -6.58
CA ASP A 119 22.09 11.08 -6.70
C ASP A 119 20.66 10.66 -6.32
N LEU A 120 19.70 11.58 -6.38
CA LEU A 120 18.30 11.29 -6.05
C LEU A 120 17.58 10.43 -7.11
N GLU A 121 18.20 10.24 -8.27
CA GLU A 121 17.76 9.33 -9.33
C GLU A 121 18.34 7.91 -9.17
N GLY A 122 19.11 7.68 -8.10
CA GLY A 122 19.74 6.40 -7.81
C GLY A 122 21.03 6.13 -8.59
N LYS A 123 21.55 7.09 -9.38
CA LYS A 123 22.79 6.91 -10.15
C LYS A 123 24.01 7.00 -9.24
N LEU A 124 24.96 6.08 -9.42
CA LEU A 124 26.23 6.11 -8.71
C LEU A 124 27.13 7.22 -9.29
N ILE A 125 27.34 8.29 -8.52
CA ILE A 125 28.08 9.48 -8.96
C ILE A 125 29.52 9.56 -8.46
N ALA A 126 29.82 8.96 -7.29
CA ALA A 126 31.17 8.97 -6.74
C ALA A 126 31.56 7.63 -6.08
N THR A 127 32.80 7.22 -6.31
CA THR A 127 33.41 5.97 -5.81
C THR A 127 34.82 6.26 -5.28
N PRO A 128 34.93 6.90 -4.08
CA PRO A 128 36.22 7.28 -3.54
C PRO A 128 37.19 6.12 -3.43
N HIS A 129 38.42 6.32 -3.89
CA HIS A 129 39.55 5.37 -3.78
C HIS A 129 39.36 4.01 -4.48
N ILE A 130 38.44 3.91 -5.44
CA ILE A 130 38.15 2.62 -6.10
C ILE A 130 39.37 2.02 -6.82
N GLY A 131 40.25 2.85 -7.33
CA GLY A 131 41.49 2.43 -7.97
C GLY A 131 42.74 2.42 -7.06
N GLY A 132 42.52 2.65 -5.74
CA GLY A 132 43.60 2.83 -4.76
C GLY A 132 43.59 4.22 -4.14
N MET A 133 44.54 4.54 -3.27
CA MET A 133 44.57 5.80 -2.53
C MET A 133 44.59 7.00 -3.50
N ASN A 134 43.57 7.89 -3.34
CA ASN A 134 43.34 9.08 -4.17
C ASN A 134 43.06 8.81 -5.66
N ILE A 135 42.79 7.56 -6.05
CA ILE A 135 42.36 7.18 -7.40
C ILE A 135 40.87 6.89 -7.36
N HIS A 136 40.04 7.82 -7.80
CA HIS A 136 38.58 7.79 -7.65
C HIS A 136 37.82 7.24 -8.86
N GLN A 137 38.54 6.87 -9.91
CA GLN A 137 38.04 6.26 -11.16
C GLN A 137 39.05 5.28 -11.72
N THR A 138 38.58 4.22 -12.35
CA THR A 138 39.38 3.31 -13.17
C THR A 138 38.68 3.02 -14.48
N PRO A 139 39.37 2.80 -15.60
CA PRO A 139 38.75 2.47 -16.87
C PRO A 139 37.92 1.18 -16.83
N GLU A 140 38.30 0.25 -15.95
CA GLU A 140 37.67 -1.06 -15.81
C GLU A 140 36.35 -1.02 -15.02
N PHE A 141 36.08 0.08 -14.28
CA PHE A 141 34.91 0.18 -13.45
C PHE A 141 33.82 1.07 -14.08
N ASP A 142 32.78 0.42 -14.59
CA ASP A 142 31.61 1.07 -15.13
C ASP A 142 30.58 1.38 -14.00
N LYS A 143 30.53 2.64 -13.57
CA LYS A 143 29.61 3.11 -12.53
C LYS A 143 28.14 2.85 -12.87
N SER A 144 27.76 2.85 -14.15
CA SER A 144 26.36 2.69 -14.57
C SER A 144 25.78 1.33 -14.19
N LYS A 145 26.63 0.31 -14.04
CA LYS A 145 26.25 -1.04 -13.59
C LYS A 145 26.05 -1.16 -12.09
N SER A 146 26.37 -0.10 -11.34
CA SER A 146 26.31 -0.08 -9.88
C SER A 146 25.36 0.99 -9.34
N ASN A 147 24.40 1.44 -10.14
CA ASN A 147 23.29 2.27 -9.69
C ASN A 147 22.44 1.55 -8.62
N LEU A 148 21.67 2.28 -7.86
CA LEU A 148 20.66 1.67 -6.98
C LEU A 148 19.69 0.86 -7.84
N LYS A 149 19.25 -0.28 -7.32
CA LYS A 149 18.25 -1.10 -8.00
C LYS A 149 16.89 -0.45 -7.79
N GLU A 150 16.36 0.13 -8.84
CA GLU A 150 15.01 0.73 -8.86
C GLU A 150 13.93 -0.37 -8.82
N ILE A 151 12.85 -0.09 -8.12
CA ILE A 151 11.68 -0.95 -8.01
C ILE A 151 10.57 -0.32 -8.82
N ARG A 152 9.88 -1.13 -9.61
CA ARG A 152 8.73 -0.70 -10.38
C ARG A 152 7.68 -0.09 -9.45
N SER A 153 7.33 1.16 -9.68
CA SER A 153 6.40 1.92 -8.86
C SER A 153 5.37 2.68 -9.69
N TYR A 154 4.24 2.99 -9.08
CA TYR A 154 3.17 3.79 -9.66
C TYR A 154 2.49 4.60 -8.56
N ILE A 155 2.07 5.83 -8.86
CA ILE A 155 1.34 6.66 -7.91
C ILE A 155 -0.12 6.70 -8.33
N TRP A 156 -1.00 6.26 -7.43
CA TRP A 156 -2.44 6.21 -7.66
C TRP A 156 -3.19 6.71 -6.45
N LEU A 157 -3.99 7.76 -6.59
CA LEU A 157 -4.71 8.41 -5.47
C LEU A 157 -3.77 8.72 -4.29
N ASP A 158 -2.59 9.26 -4.60
CA ASP A 158 -1.49 9.51 -3.65
C ASP A 158 -0.81 8.26 -3.06
N LEU A 159 -1.36 7.06 -3.26
CA LEU A 159 -0.76 5.81 -2.81
C LEU A 159 0.48 5.46 -3.63
N ILE A 160 1.56 5.11 -2.96
CA ILE A 160 2.81 4.63 -3.59
C ILE A 160 2.69 3.12 -3.76
N MET A 161 2.32 2.70 -4.97
CA MET A 161 2.21 1.30 -5.36
C MET A 161 3.55 0.80 -5.86
N ILE A 162 3.97 -0.40 -5.46
CA ILE A 162 5.19 -1.05 -5.96
C ILE A 162 4.95 -2.50 -6.36
N ASN A 163 5.75 -2.99 -7.30
CA ASN A 163 5.88 -4.40 -7.61
C ASN A 163 7.37 -4.79 -7.63
N ILE A 164 7.84 -5.47 -6.60
CA ILE A 164 9.26 -5.69 -6.33
C ILE A 164 9.91 -6.59 -7.39
N ASN A 165 9.26 -7.70 -7.71
CA ASN A 165 9.77 -8.69 -8.67
C ASN A 165 9.41 -8.38 -10.13
N ASN A 166 8.65 -7.31 -10.38
CA ASN A 166 8.18 -6.91 -11.71
C ASN A 166 7.42 -8.02 -12.46
N ASN A 167 6.68 -8.84 -11.72
CA ASN A 167 5.97 -10.02 -12.24
C ASN A 167 4.49 -9.75 -12.56
N GLU A 168 3.94 -8.66 -12.03
CA GLU A 168 2.52 -8.35 -12.23
C GLU A 168 2.30 -7.57 -13.55
N ILE A 169 1.09 -7.59 -14.05
CA ILE A 169 0.65 -6.79 -15.21
C ILE A 169 0.88 -5.29 -14.95
N SER A 170 0.63 -4.44 -15.94
CA SER A 170 0.70 -2.98 -15.74
C SER A 170 -0.22 -2.55 -14.59
N PHE A 171 0.12 -1.46 -13.88
CA PHE A 171 -0.74 -0.98 -12.80
C PHE A 171 -2.08 -0.49 -13.35
N GLU A 172 -2.07 0.13 -14.53
CA GLU A 172 -3.25 0.59 -15.23
C GLU A 172 -4.22 -0.56 -15.52
N ASP A 173 -3.72 -1.69 -16.02
CA ASP A 173 -4.54 -2.89 -16.26
C ASP A 173 -5.00 -3.53 -14.95
N TYR A 174 -4.14 -3.49 -13.92
CA TYR A 174 -4.45 -4.03 -12.60
C TYR A 174 -5.62 -3.27 -11.96
N ILE A 175 -5.62 -1.93 -11.98
CA ILE A 175 -6.60 -1.08 -11.32
C ILE A 175 -7.84 -0.78 -12.18
N SER A 176 -7.77 -1.01 -13.49
CA SER A 176 -8.83 -0.67 -14.45
C SER A 176 -10.23 -1.16 -14.04
N PRO A 177 -10.43 -2.41 -13.58
CA PRO A 177 -11.77 -2.86 -13.20
C PRO A 177 -12.38 -2.09 -12.02
N LEU A 178 -11.56 -1.73 -11.02
CA LEU A 178 -12.01 -0.91 -9.90
C LEU A 178 -12.27 0.54 -10.34
N SER A 179 -11.39 1.10 -11.16
CA SER A 179 -11.54 2.44 -11.71
C SER A 179 -12.82 2.55 -12.55
N GLN A 180 -13.14 1.56 -13.39
CA GLN A 180 -14.38 1.51 -14.18
C GLN A 180 -15.63 1.39 -13.30
N ARG A 181 -15.54 0.65 -12.19
CA ARG A 181 -16.64 0.59 -11.21
C ARG A 181 -16.94 1.96 -10.64
N TRP A 182 -15.92 2.70 -10.24
CA TRP A 182 -16.03 4.00 -9.59
C TRP A 182 -16.33 5.15 -10.56
N GLU A 183 -15.99 5.00 -11.85
CA GLU A 183 -16.26 6.03 -12.87
C GLU A 183 -17.72 6.49 -12.90
N LYS A 184 -18.64 5.62 -12.47
CA LYS A 184 -20.10 5.89 -12.46
C LYS A 184 -20.55 6.94 -11.43
N PHE A 185 -19.75 7.18 -10.39
CA PHE A 185 -20.07 8.11 -9.31
C PHE A 185 -18.87 8.94 -8.84
N TRP A 186 -17.65 8.50 -9.08
CA TRP A 186 -16.42 9.22 -8.78
C TRP A 186 -15.46 9.14 -9.99
N PRO A 187 -15.67 9.96 -11.03
CA PRO A 187 -14.88 9.90 -12.25
C PRO A 187 -13.44 10.38 -12.06
N LEU A 188 -12.55 10.03 -13.01
CA LEU A 188 -11.13 10.35 -12.95
C LEU A 188 -10.87 11.84 -12.68
N LYS A 189 -11.61 12.73 -13.35
CA LYS A 189 -11.45 14.19 -13.17
C LYS A 189 -11.68 14.68 -11.74
N ASP A 190 -12.54 13.99 -10.96
CA ASP A 190 -12.79 14.31 -9.55
C ASP A 190 -11.71 13.68 -8.67
N ARG A 191 -11.23 12.49 -9.05
CA ARG A 191 -10.11 11.81 -8.36
C ARG A 191 -8.78 12.56 -8.46
N GLU A 192 -8.58 13.36 -9.50
CA GLU A 192 -7.42 14.23 -9.68
C GLU A 192 -7.46 15.50 -8.79
N LEU A 193 -8.62 15.80 -8.21
CA LEU A 193 -8.82 16.98 -7.35
C LEU A 193 -8.62 16.70 -5.86
N ILE A 194 -8.39 15.44 -5.47
CA ILE A 194 -8.24 15.09 -4.06
C ILE A 194 -7.01 15.74 -3.44
N HIS A 195 -7.18 16.21 -2.21
CA HIS A 195 -6.11 16.77 -1.39
C HIS A 195 -6.00 16.00 -0.09
N HIS A 196 -4.80 15.68 0.32
CA HIS A 196 -4.54 15.06 1.61
C HIS A 196 -4.88 16.03 2.75
N ALA A 197 -5.51 15.53 3.82
CA ALA A 197 -5.93 16.34 4.96
C ALA A 197 -4.76 16.75 5.89
N ASN A 198 -3.50 16.61 5.45
CA ASN A 198 -2.28 16.92 6.17
C ASN A 198 -2.23 16.23 7.55
N ASP A 199 -1.77 16.95 8.59
CA ASP A 199 -1.61 16.40 9.94
C ASP A 199 -2.90 15.89 10.59
N TYR A 200 -4.06 16.33 10.10
CA TYR A 200 -5.37 15.88 10.58
C TYR A 200 -5.91 14.65 9.84
N GLY A 201 -5.27 14.27 8.74
CA GLY A 201 -5.68 13.16 7.89
C GLY A 201 -4.88 11.88 8.08
N TYR A 202 -3.88 11.87 8.94
CA TYR A 202 -3.07 10.68 9.20
C TYR A 202 -3.33 10.10 10.58
N PHE A 203 -3.60 8.81 10.61
CA PHE A 203 -3.73 8.03 11.84
C PHE A 203 -2.91 6.74 11.72
N LYS A 204 -2.36 6.31 12.84
CA LYS A 204 -1.60 5.07 12.94
C LYS A 204 -2.20 4.20 14.04
N LEU A 205 -2.43 2.93 13.74
CA LEU A 205 -2.89 1.93 14.69
C LEU A 205 -1.95 0.74 14.72
N ASP A 206 -1.51 0.36 15.90
CA ASP A 206 -0.73 -0.85 16.13
C ASP A 206 -1.67 -2.03 16.42
N ALA A 207 -1.86 -2.89 15.43
CA ALA A 207 -2.71 -4.06 15.51
C ALA A 207 -1.90 -5.31 15.89
N LYS A 208 -2.18 -5.89 17.07
CA LYS A 208 -1.53 -7.12 17.56
C LYS A 208 -2.18 -8.35 16.91
N CYS A 209 -2.19 -8.39 15.59
CA CYS A 209 -2.76 -9.48 14.82
C CYS A 209 -2.13 -9.57 13.42
N ASN A 210 -2.45 -10.66 12.74
CA ASN A 210 -2.09 -10.86 11.34
C ASN A 210 -2.86 -9.88 10.43
N TRP A 211 -2.18 -9.35 9.43
CA TRP A 211 -2.73 -8.35 8.49
C TRP A 211 -4.03 -8.80 7.80
N LYS A 212 -4.22 -10.11 7.59
CA LYS A 212 -5.43 -10.65 6.94
C LYS A 212 -6.70 -10.38 7.72
N PHE A 213 -6.63 -10.33 9.06
CA PHE A 213 -7.81 -10.02 9.87
C PHE A 213 -8.38 -8.64 9.57
N ALA A 214 -7.53 -7.63 9.32
CA ALA A 214 -8.00 -6.30 8.94
C ALA A 214 -8.74 -6.35 7.58
N ILE A 215 -8.17 -7.03 6.58
CA ILE A 215 -8.79 -7.18 5.26
C ILE A 215 -10.11 -7.94 5.32
N GLU A 216 -10.15 -9.05 6.06
CA GLU A 216 -11.35 -9.89 6.20
C GLU A 216 -12.47 -9.12 6.91
N ASN A 217 -12.16 -8.44 8.00
CA ASN A 217 -13.11 -7.60 8.73
C ASN A 217 -13.65 -6.46 7.85
N TYR A 218 -12.78 -5.83 7.03
CA TYR A 218 -13.17 -4.73 6.16
C TYR A 218 -14.11 -5.13 5.01
N CYS A 219 -13.99 -6.35 4.53
CA CYS A 219 -14.76 -6.85 3.39
C CYS A 219 -16.21 -7.26 3.74
N GLU A 220 -16.60 -7.26 5.02
CA GLU A 220 -17.94 -7.68 5.44
C GLU A 220 -18.57 -6.65 6.39
N SER A 221 -19.89 -6.67 6.49
CA SER A 221 -20.68 -5.74 7.34
C SER A 221 -21.37 -6.43 8.51
N TYR A 222 -21.26 -7.75 8.62
CA TYR A 222 -21.99 -8.54 9.60
C TYR A 222 -21.70 -8.15 11.05
N HIS A 223 -20.47 -7.69 11.34
CA HIS A 223 -20.04 -7.26 12.67
C HIS A 223 -20.59 -5.88 13.10
N LEU A 224 -21.10 -5.05 12.18
CA LEU A 224 -21.48 -3.66 12.44
C LEU A 224 -22.44 -3.47 13.62
N PRO A 225 -23.53 -4.25 13.76
CA PRO A 225 -24.48 -4.03 14.86
C PRO A 225 -23.87 -4.20 16.25
N TRP A 226 -22.83 -5.04 16.36
CA TRP A 226 -22.24 -5.40 17.65
C TRP A 226 -20.91 -4.68 17.93
N VAL A 227 -20.07 -4.52 16.91
CA VAL A 227 -18.75 -3.91 17.07
C VAL A 227 -18.80 -2.40 16.83
N HIS A 228 -19.62 -1.95 15.87
CA HIS A 228 -19.75 -0.54 15.51
C HIS A 228 -21.20 -0.04 15.59
N PRO A 229 -21.86 -0.10 16.78
CA PRO A 229 -23.26 0.31 16.88
C PRO A 229 -23.49 1.79 16.52
N GLY A 230 -22.48 2.65 16.72
CA GLY A 230 -22.51 4.03 16.27
C GLY A 230 -22.61 4.14 14.76
N LEU A 231 -21.77 3.45 14.01
CA LEU A 231 -21.81 3.40 12.53
C LEU A 231 -23.14 2.79 12.06
N ASN A 232 -23.57 1.68 12.67
CA ASN A 232 -24.82 1.01 12.32
C ASN A 232 -26.06 1.89 12.56
N SER A 233 -25.97 2.96 13.37
CA SER A 233 -27.09 3.88 13.61
C SER A 233 -27.45 4.75 12.40
N TYR A 234 -26.49 4.96 11.47
CA TYR A 234 -26.67 5.81 10.28
C TYR A 234 -26.22 5.12 8.97
N SER A 235 -25.75 3.89 9.04
CA SER A 235 -25.44 3.00 7.93
C SER A 235 -25.74 1.58 8.40
N LYS A 236 -27.01 1.17 8.29
CA LYS A 236 -27.49 -0.09 8.89
C LYS A 236 -27.02 -1.30 8.12
N LEU A 237 -26.81 -2.43 8.80
CA LEU A 237 -26.44 -3.69 8.17
C LEU A 237 -27.35 -4.06 6.99
N GLU A 238 -28.66 -3.83 7.10
CA GLU A 238 -29.65 -4.13 6.06
C GLU A 238 -29.48 -3.33 4.76
N ASP A 239 -28.79 -2.18 4.82
CA ASP A 239 -28.52 -1.31 3.68
C ASP A 239 -27.21 -1.65 2.95
N HIS A 240 -26.43 -2.60 3.51
CA HIS A 240 -25.17 -3.00 2.93
C HIS A 240 -25.32 -4.07 1.85
N TYR A 241 -24.39 -4.04 0.89
CA TYR A 241 -24.30 -5.01 -0.18
C TYR A 241 -22.85 -5.46 -0.37
N HIS A 242 -22.65 -6.69 -0.86
CA HIS A 242 -21.33 -7.22 -1.16
C HIS A 242 -20.81 -6.78 -2.52
N ILE A 243 -19.52 -6.48 -2.60
CA ILE A 243 -18.78 -6.24 -3.83
C ILE A 243 -17.95 -7.48 -4.10
N GLN A 244 -18.42 -8.33 -5.03
CA GLN A 244 -17.74 -9.57 -5.41
C GLN A 244 -16.34 -9.31 -5.97
N GLY A 245 -16.15 -8.18 -6.67
CA GLY A 245 -14.85 -7.78 -7.21
C GLY A 245 -14.27 -8.76 -8.21
N LEU A 246 -12.93 -8.82 -8.22
CA LEU A 246 -12.16 -9.76 -9.03
C LEU A 246 -11.17 -10.54 -8.15
N PRO A 247 -11.04 -11.86 -8.36
CA PRO A 247 -10.06 -12.67 -7.64
C PRO A 247 -8.64 -12.07 -7.74
N ASN A 248 -7.93 -12.09 -6.62
CA ASN A 248 -6.57 -11.55 -6.49
C ASN A 248 -6.41 -10.05 -6.81
N ARG A 249 -7.50 -9.28 -6.87
CA ARG A 249 -7.45 -7.83 -7.12
C ARG A 249 -8.19 -7.04 -6.07
N PHE A 250 -9.50 -7.18 -6.01
CA PHE A 250 -10.30 -6.45 -5.03
C PHE A 250 -11.60 -7.18 -4.71
N ALA A 251 -12.08 -6.95 -3.51
CA ALA A 251 -13.41 -7.31 -3.04
C ALA A 251 -13.83 -6.29 -1.97
N GLY A 252 -15.06 -6.35 -1.50
CA GLY A 252 -15.48 -5.46 -0.42
C GLY A 252 -16.98 -5.42 -0.22
N GLN A 253 -17.43 -4.31 0.28
CA GLN A 253 -18.83 -4.02 0.55
C GLN A 253 -19.17 -2.58 0.23
N GLY A 254 -20.44 -2.25 0.20
CA GLY A 254 -20.92 -0.89 0.08
C GLY A 254 -22.25 -0.75 0.82
N THR A 255 -22.70 0.48 0.96
CA THR A 255 -24.00 0.80 1.51
C THR A 255 -24.75 1.75 0.60
N VAL A 256 -26.08 1.62 0.54
CA VAL A 256 -26.94 2.59 -0.15
C VAL A 256 -27.40 3.70 0.77
N VAL A 257 -27.15 3.59 2.08
CA VAL A 257 -27.49 4.58 3.10
C VAL A 257 -26.27 4.84 3.99
N TYR A 258 -25.59 5.96 3.72
CA TYR A 258 -24.56 6.52 4.59
C TYR A 258 -24.95 7.97 4.89
N ASN A 259 -25.51 8.19 6.06
CA ASN A 259 -26.03 9.52 6.44
C ASN A 259 -25.62 9.88 7.88
N PRO A 260 -24.32 10.15 8.11
CA PRO A 260 -23.82 10.53 9.43
C PRO A 260 -24.44 11.85 9.88
N ARG A 261 -24.75 11.96 11.17
CA ARG A 261 -25.25 13.19 11.78
C ARG A 261 -24.07 14.09 12.14
N PHE A 262 -23.97 15.23 11.46
CA PHE A 262 -23.03 16.28 11.81
C PHE A 262 -23.73 17.36 12.63
N GLU A 263 -23.51 17.40 13.92
CA GLU A 263 -24.08 18.44 14.77
C GLU A 263 -23.28 19.74 14.61
N GLY A 264 -23.94 20.76 13.99
CA GLY A 264 -23.50 22.15 14.01
C GLY A 264 -22.18 22.49 13.30
N LYS A 265 -21.68 21.66 12.40
CA LYS A 265 -20.43 21.89 11.67
C LYS A 265 -20.67 22.00 10.17
N GLU A 266 -19.79 22.76 9.51
CA GLU A 266 -19.75 22.80 8.05
C GLU A 266 -19.47 21.41 7.50
N LYS A 267 -20.20 21.02 6.46
CA LYS A 267 -19.99 19.76 5.74
C LYS A 267 -18.89 19.97 4.72
N PHE A 268 -18.11 18.95 4.45
CA PHE A 268 -17.21 18.95 3.30
C PHE A 268 -18.02 19.13 2.00
N PRO A 269 -17.47 19.84 1.00
CA PRO A 269 -18.09 19.91 -0.32
C PRO A 269 -18.12 18.52 -0.94
N CYS A 270 -19.22 18.18 -1.61
CA CYS A 270 -19.29 16.95 -2.38
C CYS A 270 -18.36 17.03 -3.59
N PHE A 271 -17.83 15.88 -4.02
CA PHE A 271 -17.11 15.79 -5.29
C PHE A 271 -18.01 16.32 -6.43
N PRO A 272 -17.47 17.14 -7.35
CA PRO A 272 -18.27 17.90 -8.31
C PRO A 272 -19.19 17.06 -9.20
N SER A 273 -18.75 15.85 -9.54
CA SER A 273 -19.50 14.96 -10.43
C SER A 273 -20.29 13.87 -9.71
N TRP A 274 -20.32 13.88 -8.39
CA TRP A 274 -21.07 12.87 -7.63
C TRP A 274 -22.57 12.95 -7.92
N PRO A 275 -23.23 11.85 -8.37
CA PRO A 275 -24.63 11.88 -8.74
C PRO A 275 -25.55 12.15 -7.55
N LYS A 276 -26.53 13.03 -7.73
CA LYS A 276 -27.49 13.38 -6.67
C LYS A 276 -28.34 12.19 -6.20
N ASP A 277 -28.67 11.27 -7.11
CA ASP A 277 -29.41 10.04 -6.80
C ASP A 277 -28.57 9.02 -6.01
N LYS A 278 -27.25 9.26 -5.89
CA LYS A 278 -26.30 8.41 -5.14
C LYS A 278 -25.65 9.12 -3.96
N GLU A 279 -26.28 10.20 -3.48
CA GLU A 279 -25.71 11.04 -2.43
C GLU A 279 -25.36 10.28 -1.14
N ASN A 280 -26.09 9.22 -0.84
CA ASN A 280 -25.89 8.42 0.37
C ASN A 280 -25.15 7.10 0.15
N ILE A 281 -24.56 6.89 -1.03
CA ILE A 281 -23.75 5.69 -1.29
C ILE A 281 -22.36 5.86 -0.69
N ALA A 282 -21.84 4.78 -0.09
CA ALA A 282 -20.44 4.63 0.24
C ALA A 282 -19.95 3.24 -0.19
N GLU A 283 -18.69 3.13 -0.59
CA GLU A 283 -18.07 1.84 -0.89
C GLU A 283 -16.79 1.66 -0.08
N TYR A 284 -16.59 0.45 0.38
CA TYR A 284 -15.48 -0.01 1.19
C TYR A 284 -14.82 -1.19 0.47
N VAL A 285 -13.67 -0.94 -0.14
CA VAL A 285 -13.02 -1.91 -1.03
C VAL A 285 -11.62 -2.24 -0.53
N ALA A 286 -11.36 -3.51 -0.29
CA ALA A 286 -10.01 -3.99 -0.11
C ALA A 286 -9.38 -4.24 -1.49
N LEU A 287 -8.32 -3.51 -1.81
CA LEU A 287 -7.45 -3.74 -2.95
C LEU A 287 -6.30 -4.63 -2.48
N PHE A 288 -6.30 -5.84 -3.00
CA PHE A 288 -5.38 -6.89 -2.55
C PHE A 288 -3.92 -6.59 -2.89
N PRO A 289 -2.93 -6.89 -2.00
CA PRO A 289 -3.14 -7.55 -0.72
C PRO A 289 -3.32 -6.61 0.48
N ASN A 290 -2.88 -5.36 0.46
CA ASN A 290 -2.60 -4.63 1.69
C ASN A 290 -3.19 -3.22 1.77
N VAL A 291 -4.21 -2.89 1.01
CA VAL A 291 -4.89 -1.60 1.15
C VAL A 291 -6.40 -1.73 1.16
N MET A 292 -7.05 -0.97 2.03
CA MET A 292 -8.49 -0.86 2.19
C MET A 292 -8.89 0.60 1.90
N LEU A 293 -9.87 0.78 1.04
CA LEU A 293 -10.26 2.07 0.48
C LEU A 293 -11.71 2.36 0.83
N GLY A 294 -11.99 3.53 1.38
CA GLY A 294 -13.35 4.00 1.62
C GLY A 294 -13.66 5.23 0.78
N ILE A 295 -14.77 5.19 0.03
CA ILE A 295 -15.20 6.29 -0.81
C ILE A 295 -16.56 6.77 -0.37
N HIS A 296 -16.66 8.07 -0.17
CA HIS A 296 -17.84 8.81 0.17
C HIS A 296 -18.03 9.99 -0.81
N LYS A 297 -19.19 10.61 -0.81
CA LYS A 297 -19.49 11.73 -1.70
C LYS A 297 -18.58 12.95 -1.54
N ASP A 298 -17.94 13.08 -0.39
CA ASP A 298 -17.21 14.27 0.07
C ASP A 298 -15.80 13.99 0.58
N HIS A 299 -15.42 12.73 0.67
CA HIS A 299 -14.08 12.33 1.06
C HIS A 299 -13.73 10.91 0.61
N TYR A 300 -12.45 10.65 0.54
CA TYR A 300 -11.84 9.35 0.31
C TYR A 300 -10.84 9.07 1.43
N TYR A 301 -10.71 7.83 1.85
CA TYR A 301 -9.64 7.42 2.73
C TYR A 301 -9.03 6.09 2.29
N ALA A 302 -7.77 5.91 2.66
CA ALA A 302 -7.04 4.67 2.48
C ALA A 302 -6.47 4.18 3.81
N TYR A 303 -6.73 2.93 4.15
CA TYR A 303 -5.94 2.20 5.14
C TYR A 303 -4.94 1.32 4.41
N TRP A 304 -3.66 1.55 4.61
CA TRP A 304 -2.66 0.63 4.09
C TRP A 304 -1.98 -0.10 5.24
N LEU A 305 -1.74 -1.40 5.02
CA LEU A 305 -1.25 -2.31 6.03
C LEU A 305 0.25 -2.53 5.84
N GLU A 306 1.01 -2.35 6.91
CA GLU A 306 2.42 -2.66 7.02
C GLU A 306 2.59 -3.88 7.93
N PRO A 307 2.60 -5.12 7.40
CA PRO A 307 2.87 -6.30 8.21
C PRO A 307 4.31 -6.27 8.71
N ILE A 308 4.49 -6.31 10.03
CA ILE A 308 5.80 -6.41 10.66
C ILE A 308 6.20 -7.89 10.80
N ASN A 309 5.23 -8.71 11.17
CA ASN A 309 5.37 -10.16 11.25
C ASN A 309 3.97 -10.81 11.24
N HIS A 310 3.87 -12.12 11.52
CA HIS A 310 2.60 -12.86 11.52
C HIS A 310 1.63 -12.47 12.65
N GLU A 311 2.10 -11.76 13.68
CA GLU A 311 1.31 -11.40 14.88
C GLU A 311 1.16 -9.90 15.07
N PHE A 312 1.78 -9.09 14.21
CA PHE A 312 1.78 -7.64 14.39
C PHE A 312 1.76 -6.91 13.04
N THR A 313 0.79 -6.03 12.90
CA THR A 313 0.56 -5.20 11.72
C THR A 313 0.42 -3.75 12.16
N ILE A 314 0.99 -2.83 11.40
CA ILE A 314 0.71 -1.41 11.54
C ILE A 314 -0.31 -1.04 10.48
N GLU A 315 -1.38 -0.39 10.90
CA GLU A 315 -2.38 0.19 10.00
C GLU A 315 -2.15 1.70 9.90
N HIS A 316 -2.03 2.20 8.69
CA HIS A 316 -1.89 3.61 8.40
C HIS A 316 -3.15 4.09 7.68
N MET A 317 -3.87 5.03 8.26
CA MET A 317 -5.03 5.65 7.65
C MET A 317 -4.66 7.02 7.11
N GLU A 318 -5.03 7.29 5.87
CA GLU A 318 -4.83 8.56 5.18
C GLU A 318 -6.18 9.07 4.67
N ILE A 319 -6.51 10.33 4.92
CA ILE A 319 -7.80 10.95 4.56
C ILE A 319 -7.57 12.04 3.51
N TYR A 320 -8.45 12.08 2.53
CA TYR A 320 -8.46 13.03 1.40
C TYR A 320 -9.86 13.61 1.20
N TYR A 321 -9.93 14.86 0.74
CA TYR A 321 -11.17 15.56 0.43
C TYR A 321 -11.03 16.40 -0.85
#